data_422828d5e3f55fdb176de7a198bffc23
#
_entry.id   422828d5e3f55fdb176de7a198bffc23
#
_cell.length_a   1.000
_cell.length_b   1.000
_cell.length_c   1.000
_cell.angle_alpha   90.00
_cell.angle_beta   90.00
_cell.angle_gamma   90.00
#
_symmetry.space_group_name_H-M   'P 1'
#
loop_
_entity.id
_entity.type
_entity.pdbx_description
1 polymer ?
#
loop_
_entity_poly.entity_id
_entity_poly.type
_entity_poly.pdbx_seq_one_letter_code
_entity_poly.pdbx_strand_id
1 'polypeptide(L)'
;MDQRRTPYADAIANYAGKHYLRLNTPGHQVSDASHPMLSEYFGNHVLNLDVQTMVEGIDLGPYPTPLDEAQLLAADAWGAARTWFLTNGASMGNVMACLALRALGDRIVLQRSVHSSVIDGLAFSGLAASFIFPSVDKHLGFSNGITPTQLQVALAENPTAVAAYVVSPSYFGAVADIPGLAKVAHDAGIPLVVDEAWGSHFGFHSDIPASAISLGADIVISSTHKLAGSLSQSAMLHLAVGPFTQKLEPLLARVFRSLQSTSVNSMLLASLDIARMTMSVRGQEFIGNSLKSMHQLRAAIDESARFQDIRHQIMTYEDVVELDPMRIAINTEIGGISGYSARSKLFDQHLIHSELATGSVVLMLCGAGATPNVESIVTALHSLETENVSASVALDLPAPGKTHMTVRDAYVGRTEVVSAEDAVGRVSAESLAAYPPGIPNLLPGEEISAEVIGFLQATAKAPFGNVRGGASEDMAAFRVVC
;
A
#
# COMPACT_ATOMS: atom_id res chain seq x y z
N MET A 1 -9.57 17.61 19.69
CA MET A 1 -8.22 18.04 20.17
C MET A 1 -7.69 19.21 19.33
N ASP A 2 -6.68 20.00 19.79
CA ASP A 2 -6.09 21.08 18.94
C ASP A 2 -5.12 20.49 17.90
N GLN A 3 -5.61 20.32 16.70
CA GLN A 3 -4.91 19.70 15.59
C GLN A 3 -3.76 20.55 15.00
N ARG A 4 -3.62 21.82 15.42
CA ARG A 4 -2.52 22.71 14.96
C ARG A 4 -1.19 22.40 15.63
N ARG A 5 -1.19 21.65 16.74
CA ARG A 5 0.01 21.26 17.48
C ARG A 5 0.73 20.13 16.76
N THR A 6 2.06 20.14 16.84
CA THR A 6 2.95 19.08 16.33
C THR A 6 3.88 18.59 17.45
N PRO A 7 3.32 17.96 18.51
CA PRO A 7 4.06 17.77 19.77
C PRO A 7 5.36 16.99 19.61
N TYR A 8 5.37 15.93 18.79
CA TYR A 8 6.57 15.14 18.57
C TYR A 8 7.58 15.88 17.68
N ALA A 9 7.14 16.47 16.58
CA ALA A 9 8.02 17.24 15.69
C ALA A 9 8.63 18.45 16.40
N ASP A 10 7.83 19.17 17.20
CA ASP A 10 8.32 20.29 18.01
C ASP A 10 9.35 19.85 19.07
N ALA A 11 9.12 18.69 19.72
CA ALA A 11 10.06 18.16 20.70
C ALA A 11 11.41 17.80 20.07
N ILE A 12 11.42 17.17 18.88
CA ILE A 12 12.63 16.87 18.12
C ILE A 12 13.35 18.15 17.69
N ALA A 13 12.62 19.13 17.14
CA ALA A 13 13.19 20.41 16.73
C ALA A 13 13.80 21.17 17.91
N ASN A 14 13.12 21.19 19.06
CA ASN A 14 13.61 21.81 20.28
C ASN A 14 14.87 21.12 20.83
N TYR A 15 14.94 19.79 20.76
CA TYR A 15 16.14 19.04 21.13
C TYR A 15 17.32 19.38 20.20
N ALA A 16 17.09 19.36 18.89
CA ALA A 16 18.09 19.69 17.87
C ALA A 16 18.65 21.12 18.06
N GLY A 17 17.78 22.07 18.41
CA GLY A 17 18.16 23.50 18.63
C GLY A 17 19.02 23.76 19.85
N LYS A 18 19.11 22.81 20.80
CA LYS A 18 19.94 22.97 22.01
C LYS A 18 21.43 22.69 21.78
N HIS A 19 21.81 22.15 20.62
CA HIS A 19 23.21 21.86 20.26
C HIS A 19 24.00 21.09 21.33
N TYR A 20 23.42 20.00 21.84
CA TYR A 20 24.07 19.15 22.85
C TYR A 20 25.44 18.65 22.38
N LEU A 21 26.44 18.61 23.27
CA LEU A 21 27.61 17.78 23.05
C LEU A 21 27.17 16.31 23.14
N ARG A 22 27.08 15.63 21.99
CA ARG A 22 26.53 14.29 21.90
C ARG A 22 27.61 13.25 22.21
N LEU A 23 27.38 12.46 23.26
CA LEU A 23 28.18 11.29 23.65
C LEU A 23 27.28 10.03 23.66
N ASN A 24 26.32 9.99 22.77
CA ASN A 24 25.27 8.97 22.65
C ASN A 24 25.07 8.59 21.18
N THR A 25 24.23 7.61 20.92
CA THR A 25 23.77 7.25 19.56
C THR A 25 22.80 8.31 19.00
N PRO A 26 22.69 8.49 17.67
CA PRO A 26 23.45 7.80 16.62
C PRO A 26 24.95 8.20 16.59
N GLY A 27 25.78 7.27 16.12
CA GLY A 27 27.24 7.41 16.19
C GLY A 27 27.87 8.50 15.31
N HIS A 28 27.10 9.11 14.39
CA HIS A 28 27.58 10.27 13.63
C HIS A 28 27.75 11.52 14.52
N GLN A 29 26.98 11.62 15.63
CA GLN A 29 27.08 12.69 16.64
C GLN A 29 27.10 14.13 16.07
N VAL A 30 26.59 14.30 14.83
CA VAL A 30 26.65 15.56 14.06
C VAL A 30 28.09 16.08 13.91
N SER A 31 29.04 15.19 13.69
CA SER A 31 30.46 15.50 13.62
C SER A 31 30.99 15.44 12.20
N ASP A 32 31.30 16.58 11.62
CA ASP A 32 31.93 16.67 10.28
C ASP A 32 33.31 16.00 10.26
N ALA A 33 34.03 16.00 11.37
CA ALA A 33 35.32 15.35 11.47
C ALA A 33 35.25 13.83 11.38
N SER A 34 34.17 13.22 11.89
CA SER A 34 33.98 11.78 11.90
C SER A 34 33.30 11.26 10.63
N HIS A 35 32.39 12.05 10.06
CA HIS A 35 31.52 11.64 8.93
C HIS A 35 31.37 12.77 7.90
N PRO A 36 32.45 13.21 7.21
CA PRO A 36 32.39 14.36 6.31
C PRO A 36 31.41 14.14 5.13
N MET A 37 31.40 12.96 4.53
CA MET A 37 30.46 12.64 3.44
C MET A 37 29.01 12.66 3.91
N LEU A 38 28.73 12.20 5.13
CA LEU A 38 27.36 12.19 5.65
C LEU A 38 26.85 13.63 5.83
N SER A 39 27.69 14.51 6.37
CA SER A 39 27.39 15.93 6.51
C SER A 39 27.25 16.65 5.16
N GLU A 40 28.08 16.28 4.16
CA GLU A 40 28.00 16.83 2.81
C GLU A 40 26.68 16.47 2.12
N TYR A 41 26.26 15.18 2.19
CA TYR A 41 25.05 14.70 1.50
C TYR A 41 23.76 15.14 2.18
N PHE A 42 23.67 15.09 3.51
CA PHE A 42 22.42 15.31 4.25
C PHE A 42 22.35 16.69 4.93
N GLY A 43 23.49 17.31 5.16
CA GLY A 43 23.59 18.56 5.92
C GLY A 43 23.41 18.37 7.42
N ASN A 44 24.10 19.19 8.23
CA ASN A 44 24.05 19.10 9.68
C ASN A 44 22.66 19.38 10.27
N HIS A 45 21.80 20.11 9.57
CA HIS A 45 20.41 20.30 9.99
C HIS A 45 19.66 18.97 10.07
N VAL A 46 19.74 18.15 9.01
CA VAL A 46 19.08 16.82 8.97
C VAL A 46 19.69 15.89 10.01
N LEU A 47 21.02 15.86 10.14
CA LEU A 47 21.71 15.03 11.15
C LEU A 47 21.34 15.44 12.59
N ASN A 48 21.06 16.71 12.85
CA ASN A 48 20.58 17.17 14.15
C ASN A 48 19.18 16.65 14.49
N LEU A 49 18.33 16.44 13.50
CA LEU A 49 16.98 15.89 13.67
C LEU A 49 16.98 14.35 13.85
N ASP A 50 18.11 13.68 13.55
CA ASP A 50 18.25 12.24 13.83
C ASP A 50 18.57 12.04 15.31
N VAL A 51 17.50 11.90 16.09
CA VAL A 51 17.52 11.80 17.55
C VAL A 51 17.18 10.38 17.95
N GLN A 52 17.96 9.80 18.86
CA GLN A 52 17.66 8.46 19.39
C GLN A 52 16.35 8.42 20.19
N THR A 53 15.86 7.21 20.43
CA THR A 53 14.78 6.94 21.39
C THR A 53 15.25 7.06 22.85
N MET A 54 14.30 7.02 23.78
CA MET A 54 14.50 7.10 25.23
C MET A 54 15.10 8.46 25.66
N VAL A 55 14.62 9.53 25.04
CA VAL A 55 14.98 10.89 25.41
C VAL A 55 13.86 11.50 26.25
N GLU A 56 14.20 11.96 27.45
CA GLU A 56 13.25 12.62 28.35
C GLU A 56 12.62 13.86 27.71
N GLY A 57 11.31 13.95 27.76
CA GLY A 57 10.52 15.03 27.15
C GLY A 57 10.28 14.84 25.63
N ILE A 58 10.60 13.66 25.08
CA ILE A 58 10.30 13.29 23.68
C ILE A 58 9.44 12.02 23.67
N ASP A 59 10.01 10.89 24.02
CA ASP A 59 9.36 9.58 24.07
C ASP A 59 9.55 8.88 25.42
N LEU A 60 10.24 9.51 26.36
CA LEU A 60 10.40 9.10 27.75
C LEU A 60 9.87 10.22 28.68
N GLY A 61 9.20 9.80 29.76
CA GLY A 61 8.67 10.71 30.76
C GLY A 61 7.24 10.35 31.20
N PRO A 62 6.57 11.27 31.90
CA PRO A 62 5.17 11.05 32.32
C PRO A 62 4.24 11.02 31.09
N TYR A 63 3.28 10.10 31.13
CA TYR A 63 2.25 9.97 30.08
C TYR A 63 1.25 11.15 30.15
N PRO A 64 0.82 11.71 28.99
CA PRO A 64 1.32 11.38 27.66
C PRO A 64 2.66 12.07 27.34
N THR A 65 3.59 11.32 26.74
CA THR A 65 4.79 11.90 26.15
C THR A 65 4.43 12.65 24.85
N PRO A 66 5.32 13.50 24.28
CA PRO A 66 5.10 14.11 22.96
C PRO A 66 4.77 13.10 21.85
N LEU A 67 5.37 11.90 21.87
CA LEU A 67 5.03 10.83 20.93
C LEU A 67 3.60 10.30 21.17
N ASP A 68 3.22 10.06 22.43
CA ASP A 68 1.87 9.64 22.75
C ASP A 68 0.85 10.71 22.34
N GLU A 69 1.12 12.00 22.59
CA GLU A 69 0.25 13.10 22.19
C GLU A 69 0.08 13.15 20.66
N ALA A 70 1.16 12.98 19.88
CA ALA A 70 1.09 12.95 18.41
C ALA A 70 0.19 11.81 17.91
N GLN A 71 0.30 10.62 18.50
CA GLN A 71 -0.55 9.47 18.18
C GLN A 71 -2.01 9.66 18.63
N LEU A 72 -2.26 10.31 19.77
CA LEU A 72 -3.61 10.69 20.21
C LEU A 72 -4.25 11.70 19.27
N LEU A 73 -3.50 12.71 18.83
CA LEU A 73 -3.95 13.67 17.82
C LEU A 73 -4.24 12.99 16.47
N ALA A 74 -3.45 12.00 16.08
CA ALA A 74 -3.70 11.23 14.88
C ALA A 74 -4.98 10.38 15.01
N ALA A 75 -5.21 9.77 16.14
CA ALA A 75 -6.44 9.05 16.40
C ALA A 75 -7.67 9.98 16.30
N ASP A 76 -7.61 11.16 16.90
CA ASP A 76 -8.66 12.18 16.81
C ASP A 76 -8.89 12.66 15.37
N ALA A 77 -7.83 12.86 14.59
CA ALA A 77 -7.88 13.33 13.20
C ALA A 77 -8.58 12.35 12.25
N TRP A 78 -8.33 11.05 12.40
CA TRP A 78 -8.96 9.98 11.59
C TRP A 78 -10.24 9.42 12.23
N GLY A 79 -10.64 9.88 13.40
CA GLY A 79 -11.81 9.33 14.12
C GLY A 79 -11.58 7.93 14.68
N ALA A 80 -10.34 7.57 14.96
CA ALA A 80 -9.95 6.28 15.50
C ALA A 80 -9.99 6.25 17.04
N ALA A 81 -10.14 5.07 17.64
CA ALA A 81 -9.94 4.85 19.07
C ALA A 81 -8.44 4.95 19.41
N ARG A 82 -7.59 4.46 18.52
CA ARG A 82 -6.14 4.50 18.67
C ARG A 82 -5.44 4.49 17.33
N THR A 83 -4.30 5.17 17.26
CA THR A 83 -3.41 5.17 16.10
C THR A 83 -1.98 4.86 16.54
N TRP A 84 -1.27 4.04 15.77
CA TRP A 84 0.15 3.76 15.92
C TRP A 84 0.92 4.32 14.73
N PHE A 85 2.01 5.02 15.00
CA PHE A 85 2.96 5.47 13.99
C PHE A 85 3.93 4.34 13.64
N LEU A 86 4.01 3.99 12.37
CA LEU A 86 4.81 2.90 11.84
C LEU A 86 5.99 3.45 11.04
N THR A 87 7.20 3.05 11.39
CA THR A 87 8.43 3.45 10.67
C THR A 87 8.96 2.39 9.72
N ASN A 88 8.25 1.27 9.59
CA ASN A 88 8.56 0.22 8.62
C ASN A 88 7.39 -0.02 7.64
N GLY A 89 6.72 1.07 7.25
CA GLY A 89 5.67 1.10 6.25
C GLY A 89 4.36 0.43 6.67
N ALA A 90 3.37 0.54 5.79
CA ALA A 90 2.13 -0.21 5.89
C ALA A 90 2.39 -1.73 5.91
N SER A 91 3.53 -2.19 5.36
CA SER A 91 3.95 -3.59 5.41
C SER A 91 4.03 -4.12 6.85
N MET A 92 4.58 -3.32 7.77
CA MET A 92 4.56 -3.66 9.20
C MET A 92 3.13 -3.70 9.74
N GLY A 93 2.27 -2.75 9.33
CA GLY A 93 0.86 -2.71 9.75
C GLY A 93 0.09 -3.95 9.31
N ASN A 94 0.32 -4.42 8.08
CA ASN A 94 -0.29 -5.64 7.54
C ASN A 94 0.14 -6.88 8.33
N VAL A 95 1.42 -7.01 8.64
CA VAL A 95 1.95 -8.09 9.48
C VAL A 95 1.38 -8.00 10.90
N MET A 96 1.29 -6.79 11.47
CA MET A 96 0.69 -6.57 12.79
C MET A 96 -0.77 -7.03 12.85
N ALA A 97 -1.58 -6.69 11.84
CA ALA A 97 -2.98 -7.10 11.76
C ALA A 97 -3.09 -8.62 11.74
N CYS A 98 -2.35 -9.32 10.87
CA CYS A 98 -2.35 -10.79 10.80
C CYS A 98 -1.95 -11.45 12.13
N LEU A 99 -0.88 -10.96 12.78
CA LEU A 99 -0.44 -11.50 14.07
C LEU A 99 -1.44 -11.24 15.20
N ALA A 100 -2.09 -10.06 15.21
CA ALA A 100 -3.12 -9.76 16.21
C ALA A 100 -4.36 -10.62 16.01
N LEU A 101 -4.80 -10.79 14.77
CA LEU A 101 -5.98 -11.60 14.42
C LEU A 101 -5.79 -13.09 14.74
N ARG A 102 -4.55 -13.60 14.69
CA ARG A 102 -4.24 -15.00 15.07
C ARG A 102 -4.66 -15.35 16.50
N ALA A 103 -4.71 -14.36 17.39
CA ALA A 103 -5.19 -14.55 18.75
C ALA A 103 -6.73 -14.73 18.83
N LEU A 104 -7.46 -14.44 17.77
CA LEU A 104 -8.91 -14.64 17.69
C LEU A 104 -9.31 -16.03 17.15
N GLY A 105 -8.41 -16.67 16.40
CA GLY A 105 -8.61 -17.98 15.77
C GLY A 105 -7.56 -18.22 14.69
N ASP A 106 -7.81 -19.17 13.82
CA ASP A 106 -6.78 -19.69 12.91
C ASP A 106 -7.07 -19.48 11.42
N ARG A 107 -8.21 -18.88 11.05
CA ARG A 107 -8.60 -18.67 9.65
C ARG A 107 -9.09 -17.25 9.39
N ILE A 108 -8.73 -16.72 8.22
CA ILE A 108 -9.27 -15.44 7.71
C ILE A 108 -9.76 -15.60 6.26
N VAL A 109 -10.70 -14.74 5.88
CA VAL A 109 -11.14 -14.56 4.50
C VAL A 109 -10.56 -13.25 3.99
N LEU A 110 -9.92 -13.26 2.82
CA LEU A 110 -9.25 -12.08 2.29
C LEU A 110 -9.29 -11.98 0.78
N GLN A 111 -9.23 -10.75 0.29
CA GLN A 111 -9.06 -10.43 -1.12
C GLN A 111 -7.70 -10.95 -1.63
N ARG A 112 -7.67 -11.60 -2.81
CA ARG A 112 -6.41 -12.17 -3.32
C ARG A 112 -5.39 -11.12 -3.78
N SER A 113 -5.82 -9.94 -4.18
CA SER A 113 -4.93 -8.83 -4.57
C SER A 113 -4.35 -8.05 -3.39
N VAL A 114 -4.26 -8.64 -2.20
CA VAL A 114 -3.58 -8.05 -1.05
C VAL A 114 -2.10 -7.82 -1.34
N HIS A 115 -1.53 -6.82 -0.67
CA HIS A 115 -0.10 -6.57 -0.74
C HIS A 115 0.71 -7.77 -0.23
N SER A 116 1.91 -8.02 -0.79
CA SER A 116 2.78 -9.15 -0.40
C SER A 116 3.03 -9.26 1.09
N SER A 117 3.06 -8.14 1.82
CA SER A 117 3.24 -8.14 3.28
C SER A 117 2.06 -8.76 4.05
N VAL A 118 0.87 -8.87 3.46
CA VAL A 118 -0.23 -9.66 4.05
C VAL A 118 0.09 -11.15 3.93
N ILE A 119 0.66 -11.58 2.80
CA ILE A 119 1.12 -12.97 2.62
C ILE A 119 2.25 -13.28 3.61
N ASP A 120 3.20 -12.35 3.79
CA ASP A 120 4.24 -12.47 4.83
C ASP A 120 3.58 -12.56 6.23
N GLY A 121 2.54 -11.75 6.47
CA GLY A 121 1.75 -11.80 7.71
C GLY A 121 1.08 -13.16 7.94
N LEU A 122 0.58 -13.82 6.88
CA LEU A 122 0.06 -15.20 6.98
C LEU A 122 1.18 -16.19 7.32
N ALA A 123 2.37 -16.05 6.70
CA ALA A 123 3.52 -16.88 7.01
C ALA A 123 3.94 -16.73 8.48
N PHE A 124 3.98 -15.52 9.00
CA PHE A 124 4.42 -15.25 10.37
C PHE A 124 3.35 -15.62 11.41
N SER A 125 2.08 -15.38 11.13
CA SER A 125 0.98 -15.66 12.06
C SER A 125 0.54 -17.12 12.04
N GLY A 126 0.67 -17.81 10.90
CA GLY A 126 0.12 -19.15 10.69
C GLY A 126 -1.40 -19.16 10.51
N LEU A 127 -2.01 -18.02 10.16
CA LEU A 127 -3.41 -17.98 9.77
C LEU A 127 -3.61 -18.74 8.46
N ALA A 128 -4.59 -19.62 8.44
CA ALA A 128 -5.11 -20.22 7.20
C ALA A 128 -5.92 -19.16 6.44
N ALA A 129 -5.75 -19.13 5.13
CA ALA A 129 -6.34 -18.12 4.27
C ALA A 129 -7.38 -18.72 3.32
N SER A 130 -8.52 -18.05 3.14
CA SER A 130 -9.46 -18.30 2.05
C SER A 130 -9.56 -17.05 1.19
N PHE A 131 -9.23 -17.16 -0.09
CA PHE A 131 -9.09 -16.02 -0.97
C PHE A 131 -10.33 -15.74 -1.80
N ILE A 132 -10.70 -14.44 -1.91
CA ILE A 132 -11.72 -13.95 -2.84
C ILE A 132 -10.98 -13.24 -3.98
N PHE A 133 -11.32 -13.55 -5.22
CA PHE A 133 -10.73 -12.92 -6.39
C PHE A 133 -11.39 -11.58 -6.65
N PRO A 134 -10.59 -10.49 -6.84
CA PRO A 134 -11.10 -9.20 -7.27
C PRO A 134 -11.53 -9.24 -8.74
N SER A 135 -12.29 -8.24 -9.18
CA SER A 135 -12.49 -8.01 -10.61
C SER A 135 -11.17 -7.57 -11.26
N VAL A 136 -10.95 -8.00 -12.51
CA VAL A 136 -9.74 -7.71 -13.29
C VAL A 136 -10.12 -7.25 -14.69
N ASP A 137 -9.62 -6.10 -15.11
CA ASP A 137 -9.65 -5.73 -16.53
C ASP A 137 -8.48 -6.41 -17.24
N LYS A 138 -8.79 -7.42 -18.05
CA LYS A 138 -7.78 -8.22 -18.75
C LYS A 138 -7.06 -7.44 -19.87
N HIS A 139 -7.70 -6.42 -20.44
CA HIS A 139 -7.12 -5.60 -21.53
C HIS A 139 -6.22 -4.50 -20.99
N LEU A 140 -6.70 -3.77 -20.01
CA LEU A 140 -5.96 -2.64 -19.44
C LEU A 140 -4.99 -3.04 -18.33
N GLY A 141 -5.11 -4.28 -17.83
CA GLY A 141 -4.15 -4.85 -16.88
C GLY A 141 -4.25 -4.28 -15.47
N PHE A 142 -5.46 -3.97 -14.98
CA PHE A 142 -5.69 -3.54 -13.61
C PHE A 142 -6.66 -4.44 -12.85
N SER A 143 -6.63 -4.37 -11.53
CA SER A 143 -7.56 -5.04 -10.63
C SER A 143 -8.23 -4.04 -9.69
N ASN A 144 -9.46 -4.35 -9.29
CA ASN A 144 -10.24 -3.57 -8.35
C ASN A 144 -10.37 -4.26 -6.98
N GLY A 145 -11.55 -4.23 -6.38
CA GLY A 145 -11.87 -4.78 -5.07
C GLY A 145 -12.68 -6.08 -5.13
N ILE A 146 -13.52 -6.25 -4.13
CA ILE A 146 -14.52 -7.31 -4.03
C ILE A 146 -15.87 -6.72 -3.61
N THR A 147 -16.96 -7.41 -3.93
CA THR A 147 -18.32 -6.99 -3.52
C THR A 147 -18.70 -7.57 -2.15
N PRO A 148 -19.66 -6.93 -1.44
CA PRO A 148 -20.25 -7.51 -0.23
C PRO A 148 -20.84 -8.90 -0.44
N THR A 149 -21.45 -9.16 -1.60
CA THR A 149 -22.01 -10.49 -1.95
C THR A 149 -20.93 -11.57 -2.03
N GLN A 150 -19.78 -11.26 -2.66
CA GLN A 150 -18.64 -12.18 -2.69
C GLN A 150 -18.11 -12.49 -1.30
N LEU A 151 -18.00 -11.47 -0.43
CA LEU A 151 -17.58 -11.67 0.96
C LEU A 151 -18.58 -12.53 1.73
N GLN A 152 -19.90 -12.31 1.55
CA GLN A 152 -20.95 -13.09 2.20
C GLN A 152 -20.87 -14.58 1.83
N VAL A 153 -20.68 -14.88 0.54
CA VAL A 153 -20.51 -16.26 0.06
C VAL A 153 -19.26 -16.88 0.67
N ALA A 154 -18.13 -16.18 0.63
CA ALA A 154 -16.88 -16.69 1.17
C ALA A 154 -16.94 -16.95 2.68
N LEU A 155 -17.63 -16.11 3.45
CA LEU A 155 -17.83 -16.32 4.90
C LEU A 155 -18.77 -17.48 5.19
N ALA A 156 -19.80 -17.70 4.37
CA ALA A 156 -20.69 -18.86 4.50
C ALA A 156 -19.94 -20.19 4.29
N GLU A 157 -18.96 -20.21 3.37
CA GLU A 157 -18.08 -21.35 3.12
C GLU A 157 -16.97 -21.50 4.19
N ASN A 158 -16.68 -20.43 4.94
CA ASN A 158 -15.63 -20.38 5.96
C ASN A 158 -16.17 -19.91 7.32
N PRO A 159 -17.08 -20.65 7.98
CA PRO A 159 -17.78 -20.20 9.19
C PRO A 159 -16.85 -20.05 10.42
N THR A 160 -15.60 -20.52 10.34
CA THR A 160 -14.59 -20.34 11.40
C THR A 160 -13.67 -19.14 11.16
N ALA A 161 -13.91 -18.36 10.11
CA ALA A 161 -13.13 -17.17 9.86
C ALA A 161 -13.27 -16.16 11.00
N VAL A 162 -12.16 -15.55 11.42
CA VAL A 162 -12.12 -14.60 12.54
C VAL A 162 -11.95 -13.16 12.09
N ALA A 163 -11.75 -12.91 10.82
CA ALA A 163 -11.69 -11.58 10.21
C ALA A 163 -11.91 -11.66 8.69
N ALA A 164 -12.37 -10.54 8.13
CA ALA A 164 -12.31 -10.25 6.70
C ALA A 164 -11.20 -9.23 6.43
N TYR A 165 -10.46 -9.38 5.31
CA TYR A 165 -9.35 -8.50 4.94
C TYR A 165 -9.47 -8.07 3.49
N VAL A 166 -9.56 -6.76 3.22
CA VAL A 166 -9.74 -6.20 1.89
C VAL A 166 -8.74 -5.07 1.60
N VAL A 167 -8.57 -4.75 0.33
CA VAL A 167 -7.77 -3.61 -0.14
C VAL A 167 -8.69 -2.57 -0.75
N SER A 168 -8.68 -1.36 -0.24
CA SER A 168 -9.41 -0.21 -0.79
C SER A 168 -8.73 1.09 -0.36
N PRO A 169 -8.41 1.99 -1.30
CA PRO A 169 -8.62 1.86 -2.74
C PRO A 169 -7.60 0.91 -3.40
N SER A 170 -7.94 0.47 -4.61
CA SER A 170 -6.99 -0.25 -5.48
C SER A 170 -5.85 0.68 -5.94
N TYR A 171 -4.86 0.11 -6.60
CA TYR A 171 -3.75 0.86 -7.21
C TYR A 171 -4.25 1.97 -8.14
N PHE A 172 -5.31 1.68 -8.92
CA PHE A 172 -5.93 2.60 -9.88
C PHE A 172 -6.96 3.55 -9.24
N GLY A 173 -7.13 3.50 -7.93
CA GLY A 173 -7.99 4.40 -7.18
C GLY A 173 -9.44 3.94 -7.05
N ALA A 174 -9.76 2.72 -7.46
CA ALA A 174 -11.09 2.14 -7.28
C ALA A 174 -11.38 1.88 -5.79
N VAL A 175 -12.48 2.43 -5.30
CA VAL A 175 -12.93 2.31 -3.90
C VAL A 175 -14.04 1.27 -3.83
N ALA A 176 -13.91 0.31 -2.92
CA ALA A 176 -14.89 -0.73 -2.67
C ALA A 176 -16.04 -0.23 -1.77
N ASP A 177 -17.17 -0.94 -1.76
CA ASP A 177 -18.29 -0.70 -0.83
C ASP A 177 -17.91 -1.10 0.61
N ILE A 178 -17.11 -0.26 1.27
CA ILE A 178 -16.67 -0.50 2.65
C ILE A 178 -17.85 -0.63 3.63
N PRO A 179 -18.90 0.22 3.59
CA PRO A 179 -20.08 0.03 4.44
C PRO A 179 -20.74 -1.34 4.26
N GLY A 180 -20.93 -1.78 3.02
CA GLY A 180 -21.52 -3.10 2.73
C GLY A 180 -20.62 -4.24 3.20
N LEU A 181 -19.31 -4.15 2.96
CA LEU A 181 -18.32 -5.14 3.42
C LEU A 181 -18.26 -5.21 4.95
N ALA A 182 -18.25 -4.04 5.64
CA ALA A 182 -18.27 -3.97 7.10
C ALA A 182 -19.53 -4.60 7.67
N LYS A 183 -20.70 -4.30 7.08
CA LYS A 183 -21.96 -4.90 7.51
C LYS A 183 -21.92 -6.43 7.42
N VAL A 184 -21.43 -6.99 6.31
CA VAL A 184 -21.33 -8.45 6.14
C VAL A 184 -20.38 -9.06 7.16
N ALA A 185 -19.21 -8.45 7.41
CA ALA A 185 -18.27 -8.93 8.42
C ALA A 185 -18.86 -8.87 9.83
N HIS A 186 -19.51 -7.76 10.20
CA HIS A 186 -20.13 -7.56 11.51
C HIS A 186 -21.33 -8.47 11.72
N ASP A 187 -22.16 -8.73 10.71
CA ASP A 187 -23.25 -9.70 10.77
C ASP A 187 -22.73 -11.13 11.06
N ALA A 188 -21.51 -11.44 10.60
CA ALA A 188 -20.80 -12.68 10.91
C ALA A 188 -20.06 -12.65 12.27
N GLY A 189 -20.09 -11.54 13.00
CA GLY A 189 -19.45 -11.37 14.30
C GLY A 189 -17.92 -11.23 14.25
N ILE A 190 -17.36 -10.80 13.12
CA ILE A 190 -15.92 -10.65 12.89
C ILE A 190 -15.55 -9.23 12.46
N PRO A 191 -14.31 -8.76 12.75
CA PRO A 191 -13.83 -7.46 12.29
C PRO A 191 -13.51 -7.44 10.80
N LEU A 192 -13.66 -6.24 10.20
CA LEU A 192 -13.16 -5.91 8.86
C LEU A 192 -11.82 -5.17 8.96
N VAL A 193 -10.80 -5.68 8.28
CA VAL A 193 -9.51 -5.02 8.08
C VAL A 193 -9.45 -4.45 6.67
N VAL A 194 -9.06 -3.18 6.54
CA VAL A 194 -8.87 -2.52 5.25
C VAL A 194 -7.42 -2.06 5.10
N ASP A 195 -6.74 -2.58 4.10
CA ASP A 195 -5.49 -1.98 3.61
C ASP A 195 -5.84 -0.76 2.77
N GLU A 196 -5.83 0.41 3.41
CA GLU A 196 -6.05 1.74 2.82
C GLU A 196 -4.71 2.42 2.50
N ALA A 197 -3.66 1.64 2.18
CA ALA A 197 -2.33 2.18 1.92
C ALA A 197 -2.31 3.28 0.86
N TRP A 198 -3.23 3.26 -0.07
CA TRP A 198 -3.39 4.24 -1.13
C TRP A 198 -4.42 5.33 -0.84
N GLY A 199 -5.09 5.31 0.30
CA GLY A 199 -6.15 6.25 0.71
C GLY A 199 -5.81 7.08 1.94
N SER A 200 -4.54 7.27 2.29
CA SER A 200 -4.12 8.00 3.50
C SER A 200 -4.62 9.45 3.60
N HIS A 201 -5.05 10.05 2.48
CA HIS A 201 -5.63 11.39 2.38
C HIS A 201 -7.17 11.40 2.46
N PHE A 202 -7.82 10.24 2.45
CA PHE A 202 -9.28 10.12 2.47
C PHE A 202 -9.89 10.76 3.73
N GLY A 203 -11.06 11.40 3.53
CA GLY A 203 -11.79 12.08 4.61
C GLY A 203 -11.33 13.52 4.92
N PHE A 204 -10.26 14.03 4.28
CA PHE A 204 -9.75 15.40 4.56
C PHE A 204 -10.18 16.46 3.53
N HIS A 205 -11.01 16.10 2.56
CA HIS A 205 -11.63 17.02 1.61
C HIS A 205 -13.00 16.50 1.19
N SER A 206 -13.96 17.42 0.88
CA SER A 206 -15.33 17.07 0.50
C SER A 206 -15.43 16.29 -0.82
N ASP A 207 -14.49 16.49 -1.73
CA ASP A 207 -14.51 15.96 -3.10
C ASP A 207 -13.60 14.74 -3.28
N ILE A 208 -13.23 14.07 -2.19
CA ILE A 208 -12.51 12.79 -2.18
C ILE A 208 -13.27 11.78 -1.34
N PRO A 209 -13.00 10.46 -1.54
CA PRO A 209 -13.67 9.41 -0.76
C PRO A 209 -13.49 9.59 0.75
N ALA A 210 -14.44 9.06 1.51
CA ALA A 210 -14.32 8.95 2.95
C ALA A 210 -13.32 7.87 3.35
N SER A 211 -12.65 8.04 4.50
CA SER A 211 -11.75 7.02 5.03
C SER A 211 -12.51 5.76 5.48
N ALA A 212 -11.93 4.60 5.23
CA ALA A 212 -12.50 3.31 5.58
C ALA A 212 -12.86 3.20 7.07
N ILE A 213 -12.13 3.90 7.96
CA ILE A 213 -12.44 3.90 9.40
C ILE A 213 -13.79 4.56 9.68
N SER A 214 -14.14 5.64 8.96
CA SER A 214 -15.43 6.32 9.10
C SER A 214 -16.57 5.54 8.45
N LEU A 215 -16.25 4.60 7.57
CA LEU A 215 -17.18 3.76 6.83
C LEU A 215 -17.43 2.39 7.50
N GLY A 216 -16.83 2.14 8.66
CA GLY A 216 -17.11 0.96 9.47
C GLY A 216 -16.02 -0.12 9.47
N ALA A 217 -14.86 0.13 8.88
CA ALA A 217 -13.71 -0.76 9.05
C ALA A 217 -13.19 -0.71 10.50
N ASP A 218 -12.74 -1.85 11.04
CA ASP A 218 -12.27 -1.97 12.43
C ASP A 218 -10.75 -1.72 12.55
N ILE A 219 -9.97 -2.18 11.57
CA ILE A 219 -8.54 -1.92 11.47
C ILE A 219 -8.28 -1.33 10.08
N VAL A 220 -7.60 -0.18 10.05
CA VAL A 220 -7.21 0.47 8.79
C VAL A 220 -5.70 0.70 8.78
N ILE A 221 -5.03 0.29 7.72
CA ILE A 221 -3.59 0.51 7.52
C ILE A 221 -3.39 1.50 6.38
N SER A 222 -2.75 2.65 6.66
CA SER A 222 -2.53 3.70 5.67
C SER A 222 -1.04 4.00 5.47
N SER A 223 -0.58 4.05 4.22
CA SER A 223 0.76 4.54 3.88
C SER A 223 0.73 6.06 3.77
N THR A 224 0.92 6.73 4.89
CA THR A 224 0.82 8.21 4.97
C THR A 224 1.78 8.91 4.00
N HIS A 225 2.93 8.29 3.69
CA HIS A 225 3.91 8.81 2.75
C HIS A 225 3.46 8.84 1.29
N LYS A 226 2.43 8.06 0.89
CA LYS A 226 2.02 7.99 -0.53
C LYS A 226 1.31 9.28 -0.98
N LEU A 227 0.27 9.69 -0.27
CA LEU A 227 -0.57 10.82 -0.69
C LEU A 227 -0.77 11.90 0.37
N ALA A 228 -0.57 11.60 1.65
CA ALA A 228 -0.72 12.56 2.74
C ALA A 228 0.57 13.32 3.13
N GLY A 229 1.70 13.07 2.44
CA GLY A 229 2.88 13.93 2.46
C GLY A 229 3.89 13.71 3.59
N SER A 230 3.90 12.55 4.27
CA SER A 230 4.99 12.18 5.17
C SER A 230 6.20 11.60 4.41
N LEU A 231 7.33 11.42 5.09
CA LEU A 231 8.53 10.82 4.49
C LEU A 231 8.30 9.36 4.10
N SER A 232 8.96 8.92 3.04
CA SER A 232 8.91 7.52 2.57
C SER A 232 9.13 6.54 3.71
N GLN A 233 8.47 5.36 3.65
CA GLN A 233 8.47 4.32 4.66
C GLN A 233 7.57 4.61 5.89
N SER A 234 7.10 5.83 6.12
CA SER A 234 6.22 6.14 7.23
C SER A 234 4.75 5.78 6.92
N ALA A 235 4.04 5.22 7.90
CA ALA A 235 2.67 4.75 7.78
C ALA A 235 1.94 4.87 9.13
N MET A 236 0.62 4.64 9.13
CA MET A 236 -0.19 4.57 10.32
C MET A 236 -1.05 3.31 10.32
N LEU A 237 -1.30 2.76 11.50
CA LEU A 237 -2.34 1.78 11.75
C LEU A 237 -3.37 2.39 12.68
N HIS A 238 -4.63 2.35 12.27
CA HIS A 238 -5.76 2.89 13.01
C HIS A 238 -6.67 1.76 13.49
N LEU A 239 -7.11 1.84 14.73
CA LEU A 239 -8.13 0.98 15.32
C LEU A 239 -9.40 1.81 15.50
N ALA A 240 -10.51 1.38 14.94
CA ALA A 240 -11.79 2.09 15.02
C ALA A 240 -12.38 2.07 16.44
N VAL A 241 -13.26 3.04 16.70
CA VAL A 241 -14.22 2.97 17.81
C VAL A 241 -15.36 2.04 17.39
N GLY A 242 -15.49 0.88 18.03
CA GLY A 242 -16.50 -0.08 17.63
C GLY A 242 -16.53 -1.34 18.51
N PRO A 243 -17.29 -2.36 18.10
CA PRO A 243 -17.53 -3.55 18.92
C PRO A 243 -16.26 -4.39 19.17
N PHE A 244 -15.26 -4.25 18.32
CA PHE A 244 -14.01 -5.02 18.42
C PHE A 244 -12.87 -4.27 19.13
N THR A 245 -13.03 -2.97 19.44
CA THR A 245 -11.96 -2.12 19.99
C THR A 245 -11.32 -2.74 21.23
N GLN A 246 -12.12 -3.08 22.25
CA GLN A 246 -11.62 -3.62 23.53
C GLN A 246 -10.85 -4.94 23.37
N LYS A 247 -11.23 -5.74 22.38
CA LYS A 247 -10.59 -7.03 22.10
C LYS A 247 -9.31 -6.87 21.29
N LEU A 248 -9.30 -5.97 20.30
CA LEU A 248 -8.18 -5.79 19.36
C LEU A 248 -7.07 -4.90 19.91
N GLU A 249 -7.39 -3.86 20.68
CA GLU A 249 -6.40 -2.90 21.17
C GLU A 249 -5.23 -3.54 21.91
N PRO A 250 -5.43 -4.40 22.93
CA PRO A 250 -4.32 -5.03 23.65
C PRO A 250 -3.50 -5.97 22.75
N LEU A 251 -4.14 -6.62 21.78
CA LEU A 251 -3.47 -7.52 20.82
C LEU A 251 -2.57 -6.71 19.88
N LEU A 252 -3.09 -5.65 19.27
CA LEU A 252 -2.33 -4.77 18.38
C LEU A 252 -1.19 -4.08 19.15
N ALA A 253 -1.44 -3.57 20.34
CA ALA A 253 -0.42 -2.93 21.17
C ALA A 253 0.72 -3.88 21.55
N ARG A 254 0.42 -5.16 21.82
CA ARG A 254 1.43 -6.19 22.08
C ARG A 254 2.29 -6.46 20.84
N VAL A 255 1.65 -6.66 19.69
CA VAL A 255 2.34 -6.95 18.43
C VAL A 255 3.17 -5.74 17.98
N PHE A 256 2.64 -4.52 18.12
CA PHE A 256 3.39 -3.29 17.83
C PHE A 256 4.72 -3.25 18.59
N ARG A 257 4.69 -3.49 19.92
CA ARG A 257 5.92 -3.50 20.73
C ARG A 257 6.93 -4.59 20.30
N SER A 258 6.45 -5.68 19.72
CA SER A 258 7.32 -6.77 19.26
C SER A 258 7.96 -6.51 17.90
N LEU A 259 7.30 -5.75 17.02
CA LEU A 259 7.75 -5.50 15.65
C LEU A 259 8.40 -4.14 15.46
N GLN A 260 8.04 -3.16 16.28
CA GLN A 260 8.64 -1.83 16.22
C GLN A 260 10.10 -1.91 16.67
N SER A 261 10.99 -1.30 15.88
CA SER A 261 12.39 -1.14 16.27
C SER A 261 12.49 -0.38 17.61
N THR A 262 13.42 -0.76 18.46
CA THR A 262 13.75 0.00 19.67
C THR A 262 14.54 1.27 19.37
N SER A 263 15.05 1.43 18.15
CA SER A 263 15.75 2.61 17.66
C SER A 263 15.00 3.19 16.45
N VAL A 264 13.77 3.65 16.69
CA VAL A 264 12.92 4.23 15.64
C VAL A 264 13.53 5.52 15.09
N ASN A 265 13.36 5.74 13.79
CA ASN A 265 13.80 6.95 13.13
C ASN A 265 12.90 8.14 13.52
N SER A 266 13.47 9.11 14.20
CA SER A 266 12.77 10.31 14.68
C SER A 266 12.21 11.17 13.56
N MET A 267 12.88 11.26 12.42
CA MET A 267 12.42 12.05 11.27
C MET A 267 11.17 11.44 10.64
N LEU A 268 11.08 10.10 10.58
CA LEU A 268 9.86 9.44 10.10
C LEU A 268 8.68 9.71 11.03
N LEU A 269 8.87 9.59 12.34
CA LEU A 269 7.82 9.89 13.33
C LEU A 269 7.41 11.38 13.30
N ALA A 270 8.36 12.29 13.23
CA ALA A 270 8.09 13.73 13.11
C ALA A 270 7.32 14.05 11.81
N SER A 271 7.68 13.40 10.70
CA SER A 271 6.98 13.58 9.43
C SER A 271 5.52 13.09 9.48
N LEU A 272 5.22 12.03 10.23
CA LEU A 272 3.85 11.56 10.47
C LEU A 272 3.03 12.58 11.28
N ASP A 273 3.62 13.17 12.32
CA ASP A 273 2.97 14.21 13.13
C ASP A 273 2.68 15.47 12.31
N ILE A 274 3.63 15.89 11.46
CA ILE A 274 3.46 17.03 10.54
C ILE A 274 2.39 16.72 9.47
N ALA A 275 2.42 15.53 8.86
CA ALA A 275 1.44 15.12 7.87
C ALA A 275 0.02 15.07 8.47
N ARG A 276 -0.14 14.54 9.68
CA ARG A 276 -1.39 14.56 10.42
C ARG A 276 -1.91 15.99 10.61
N MET A 277 -1.08 16.90 11.11
CA MET A 277 -1.44 18.31 11.29
C MET A 277 -1.85 18.95 9.96
N THR A 278 -1.06 18.73 8.91
CA THR A 278 -1.32 19.26 7.57
C THR A 278 -2.67 18.78 7.03
N MET A 279 -2.96 17.48 7.10
CA MET A 279 -4.25 16.94 6.66
C MET A 279 -5.41 17.50 7.47
N SER A 280 -5.31 17.52 8.79
CA SER A 280 -6.41 17.95 9.66
C SER A 280 -6.71 19.45 9.57
N VAL A 281 -5.68 20.29 9.42
CA VAL A 281 -5.82 21.75 9.47
C VAL A 281 -5.91 22.37 8.07
N ARG A 282 -5.20 21.80 7.09
CA ARG A 282 -5.07 22.35 5.73
C ARG A 282 -5.48 21.37 4.63
N GLY A 283 -6.06 20.23 4.96
CA GLY A 283 -6.45 19.20 3.97
C GLY A 283 -7.37 19.75 2.90
N GLN A 284 -8.39 20.53 3.28
CA GLN A 284 -9.30 21.18 2.32
C GLN A 284 -8.57 22.08 1.32
N GLU A 285 -7.58 22.85 1.78
CA GLU A 285 -6.79 23.73 0.91
C GLU A 285 -5.84 22.93 0.02
N PHE A 286 -5.05 22.04 0.62
CA PHE A 286 -3.98 21.34 -0.06
C PHE A 286 -4.52 20.35 -1.08
N ILE A 287 -5.45 19.49 -0.67
CA ILE A 287 -6.12 18.54 -1.57
C ILE A 287 -6.89 19.31 -2.66
N GLY A 288 -7.62 20.38 -2.29
CA GLY A 288 -8.34 21.21 -3.26
C GLY A 288 -7.45 21.84 -4.34
N ASN A 289 -6.19 22.23 -4.00
CA ASN A 289 -5.23 22.73 -4.97
C ASN A 289 -4.76 21.62 -5.92
N SER A 290 -4.49 20.43 -5.39
CA SER A 290 -4.12 19.27 -6.21
C SER A 290 -5.27 18.83 -7.12
N LEU A 291 -6.49 18.80 -6.61
CA LEU A 291 -7.68 18.46 -7.39
C LEU A 291 -7.90 19.40 -8.58
N LYS A 292 -7.64 20.72 -8.43
CA LYS A 292 -7.70 21.67 -9.54
C LYS A 292 -6.77 21.28 -10.67
N SER A 293 -5.51 20.94 -10.37
CA SER A 293 -4.54 20.50 -11.37
C SER A 293 -4.95 19.16 -12.00
N MET A 294 -5.48 18.23 -11.21
CA MET A 294 -5.93 16.93 -11.72
C MET A 294 -7.18 17.05 -12.60
N HIS A 295 -8.11 17.95 -12.27
CA HIS A 295 -9.27 18.25 -13.12
C HIS A 295 -8.86 18.88 -14.43
N GLN A 296 -7.91 19.83 -14.43
CA GLN A 296 -7.36 20.43 -15.65
C GLN A 296 -6.67 19.38 -16.53
N LEU A 297 -5.90 18.48 -15.94
CA LEU A 297 -5.25 17.40 -16.66
C LEU A 297 -6.28 16.45 -17.30
N ARG A 298 -7.32 16.05 -16.54
CA ARG A 298 -8.42 15.25 -17.08
C ARG A 298 -9.13 15.89 -18.24
N ALA A 299 -9.49 17.17 -18.10
CA ALA A 299 -10.15 17.90 -19.16
C ALA A 299 -9.31 17.89 -20.46
N ALA A 300 -8.00 18.13 -20.35
CA ALA A 300 -7.11 18.08 -21.50
C ALA A 300 -6.98 16.68 -22.11
N ILE A 301 -7.01 15.62 -21.28
CA ILE A 301 -7.01 14.23 -21.78
C ILE A 301 -8.35 13.88 -22.44
N ASP A 302 -9.49 14.30 -21.86
CA ASP A 302 -10.83 14.06 -22.42
C ASP A 302 -11.04 14.78 -23.77
N GLU A 303 -10.37 15.93 -23.98
CA GLU A 303 -10.36 16.65 -25.26
C GLU A 303 -9.39 16.03 -26.29
N SER A 304 -8.50 15.15 -25.88
CA SER A 304 -7.50 14.53 -26.73
C SER A 304 -8.11 13.42 -27.60
N ALA A 305 -7.82 13.42 -28.88
CA ALA A 305 -8.13 12.28 -29.77
C ALA A 305 -7.16 11.11 -29.62
N ARG A 306 -6.04 11.28 -28.90
CA ARG A 306 -4.94 10.31 -28.78
C ARG A 306 -4.91 9.57 -27.47
N PHE A 307 -5.55 10.09 -26.43
CA PHE A 307 -5.48 9.57 -25.06
C PHE A 307 -6.86 9.54 -24.44
N GLN A 308 -7.07 8.63 -23.50
CA GLN A 308 -8.33 8.51 -22.80
C GLN A 308 -8.09 8.24 -21.31
N ASP A 309 -8.75 8.98 -20.42
CA ASP A 309 -8.85 8.61 -19.01
C ASP A 309 -9.80 7.41 -18.86
N ILE A 310 -9.30 6.31 -18.26
CA ILE A 310 -10.07 5.08 -18.14
C ILE A 310 -11.05 5.05 -16.94
N ARG A 311 -11.26 6.20 -16.25
CA ARG A 311 -12.15 6.28 -15.07
C ARG A 311 -13.54 5.72 -15.33
N HIS A 312 -14.10 5.99 -16.51
CA HIS A 312 -15.43 5.51 -16.89
C HIS A 312 -15.46 3.99 -17.00
N GLN A 313 -14.39 3.38 -17.49
CA GLN A 313 -14.28 1.92 -17.58
C GLN A 313 -14.14 1.30 -16.19
N ILE A 314 -13.31 1.87 -15.31
CA ILE A 314 -13.18 1.39 -13.94
C ILE A 314 -14.53 1.41 -13.22
N MET A 315 -15.33 2.47 -13.40
CA MET A 315 -16.65 2.62 -12.79
C MET A 315 -17.72 1.64 -13.33
N THR A 316 -17.45 0.86 -14.36
CA THR A 316 -18.40 -0.17 -14.84
C THR A 316 -18.37 -1.46 -14.01
N TYR A 317 -17.37 -1.64 -13.15
CA TYR A 317 -17.23 -2.82 -12.31
C TYR A 317 -18.10 -2.73 -11.06
N GLU A 318 -18.80 -3.82 -10.72
CA GLU A 318 -19.74 -3.87 -9.58
C GLU A 318 -19.06 -3.71 -8.20
N ASP A 319 -17.77 -4.00 -8.11
CA ASP A 319 -16.96 -3.87 -6.91
C ASP A 319 -16.35 -2.47 -6.73
N VAL A 320 -16.73 -1.51 -7.59
CA VAL A 320 -16.27 -0.12 -7.54
C VAL A 320 -17.45 0.81 -7.30
N VAL A 321 -17.44 1.52 -6.18
CA VAL A 321 -18.51 2.48 -5.82
C VAL A 321 -18.06 3.93 -6.00
N GLU A 322 -16.76 4.20 -5.97
CA GLU A 322 -16.18 5.53 -6.09
C GLU A 322 -14.76 5.45 -6.64
N LEU A 323 -14.19 6.58 -7.10
CA LEU A 323 -12.81 6.69 -7.54
C LEU A 323 -12.08 7.80 -6.80
N ASP A 324 -10.82 7.57 -6.49
CA ASP A 324 -9.93 8.61 -6.00
C ASP A 324 -9.55 9.60 -7.11
N PRO A 325 -10.00 10.85 -7.04
CA PRO A 325 -9.74 11.84 -8.07
C PRO A 325 -8.30 12.37 -8.10
N MET A 326 -7.47 12.00 -7.11
CA MET A 326 -6.04 12.35 -7.06
C MET A 326 -5.18 11.48 -8.00
N ARG A 327 -5.79 10.56 -8.74
CA ARG A 327 -5.15 9.70 -9.74
C ARG A 327 -5.76 9.89 -11.11
N ILE A 328 -4.95 9.73 -12.15
CA ILE A 328 -5.40 9.63 -13.53
C ILE A 328 -4.71 8.45 -14.19
N ALA A 329 -5.48 7.59 -14.80
CA ALA A 329 -5.03 6.43 -15.55
C ALA A 329 -5.30 6.67 -17.04
N ILE A 330 -4.25 6.87 -17.81
CA ILE A 330 -4.31 7.32 -19.21
C ILE A 330 -4.06 6.14 -20.12
N ASN A 331 -5.06 5.75 -20.91
CA ASN A 331 -4.89 4.79 -21.99
C ASN A 331 -4.11 5.46 -23.14
N THR A 332 -2.89 5.00 -23.37
CA THR A 332 -1.97 5.49 -24.39
C THR A 332 -1.95 4.62 -25.64
N GLU A 333 -2.46 3.39 -25.56
CA GLU A 333 -2.54 2.45 -26.69
C GLU A 333 -3.42 2.99 -27.83
N ILE A 334 -4.49 3.72 -27.47
CA ILE A 334 -5.37 4.41 -28.45
C ILE A 334 -4.55 5.39 -29.31
N GLY A 335 -3.54 6.04 -28.73
CA GLY A 335 -2.60 6.92 -29.42
C GLY A 335 -1.47 6.22 -30.14
N GLY A 336 -1.49 4.87 -30.20
CA GLY A 336 -0.49 4.07 -30.90
C GLY A 336 0.85 3.96 -30.16
N ILE A 337 0.82 4.03 -28.82
CA ILE A 337 2.03 3.82 -27.98
C ILE A 337 1.67 2.99 -26.74
N SER A 338 2.48 1.98 -26.42
CA SER A 338 2.25 1.19 -25.21
C SER A 338 2.44 2.03 -23.95
N GLY A 339 1.74 1.66 -22.85
CA GLY A 339 1.91 2.35 -21.58
C GLY A 339 3.35 2.31 -21.07
N TYR A 340 4.04 1.18 -21.25
CA TYR A 340 5.46 1.04 -20.89
C TYR A 340 6.37 2.00 -21.65
N SER A 341 6.20 2.06 -22.99
CA SER A 341 7.01 2.95 -23.84
C SER A 341 6.70 4.41 -23.53
N ALA A 342 5.41 4.75 -23.36
CA ALA A 342 4.99 6.09 -22.96
C ALA A 342 5.64 6.50 -21.64
N ARG A 343 5.59 5.63 -20.60
CA ARG A 343 6.23 5.90 -19.31
C ARG A 343 7.73 6.12 -19.42
N SER A 344 8.45 5.26 -20.18
CA SER A 344 9.91 5.41 -20.37
C SER A 344 10.24 6.73 -21.06
N LYS A 345 9.55 7.07 -22.17
CA LYS A 345 9.79 8.32 -22.88
C LYS A 345 9.44 9.56 -22.04
N LEU A 346 8.35 9.53 -21.27
CA LEU A 346 8.02 10.60 -20.34
C LEU A 346 9.12 10.82 -19.30
N PHE A 347 9.71 9.74 -18.78
CA PHE A 347 10.79 9.81 -17.82
C PHE A 347 12.09 10.32 -18.45
N ASP A 348 12.54 9.70 -19.55
CA ASP A 348 13.86 9.94 -20.13
C ASP A 348 13.95 11.27 -20.89
N GLN A 349 12.88 11.64 -21.62
CA GLN A 349 12.89 12.79 -22.55
C GLN A 349 12.22 14.04 -21.94
N HIS A 350 11.28 13.86 -21.01
CA HIS A 350 10.48 14.96 -20.45
C HIS A 350 10.65 15.14 -18.94
N LEU A 351 11.45 14.27 -18.27
CA LEU A 351 11.66 14.29 -16.82
C LEU A 351 10.34 14.17 -16.02
N ILE A 352 9.35 13.46 -16.58
CA ILE A 352 8.07 13.19 -15.94
C ILE A 352 8.08 11.77 -15.39
N HIS A 353 8.12 11.64 -14.07
CA HIS A 353 8.13 10.35 -13.39
C HIS A 353 6.69 9.97 -13.00
N SER A 354 6.03 9.14 -13.80
CA SER A 354 4.71 8.56 -13.49
C SER A 354 4.83 7.34 -12.58
N GLU A 355 3.76 7.02 -11.85
CA GLU A 355 3.76 5.97 -10.81
C GLU A 355 4.03 4.57 -11.40
N LEU A 356 3.22 4.16 -12.38
CA LEU A 356 3.39 2.87 -13.04
C LEU A 356 2.84 2.89 -14.47
N ALA A 357 3.09 1.81 -15.20
CA ALA A 357 2.42 1.54 -16.46
C ALA A 357 1.98 0.07 -16.56
N THR A 358 0.95 -0.17 -17.36
CA THR A 358 0.58 -1.49 -17.92
C THR A 358 0.93 -1.52 -19.41
N GLY A 359 0.55 -2.58 -20.12
CA GLY A 359 0.70 -2.62 -21.59
C GLY A 359 0.01 -1.45 -22.30
N SER A 360 -1.13 -1.00 -21.77
CA SER A 360 -1.98 0.01 -22.43
C SER A 360 -2.08 1.34 -21.68
N VAL A 361 -1.73 1.38 -20.38
CA VAL A 361 -2.07 2.51 -19.49
C VAL A 361 -0.84 3.06 -18.79
N VAL A 362 -0.77 4.38 -18.64
CA VAL A 362 0.13 5.08 -17.71
C VAL A 362 -0.68 5.63 -16.55
N LEU A 363 -0.29 5.30 -15.32
CA LEU A 363 -0.89 5.84 -14.09
C LEU A 363 -0.06 6.99 -13.55
N MET A 364 -0.70 8.13 -13.36
CA MET A 364 -0.15 9.30 -12.68
C MET A 364 -0.95 9.58 -11.40
N LEU A 365 -0.29 10.09 -10.40
CA LEU A 365 -0.92 10.49 -9.14
C LEU A 365 -0.38 11.82 -8.65
N CYS A 366 -1.19 12.49 -7.83
CA CYS A 366 -0.85 13.78 -7.26
C CYS A 366 -0.98 13.69 -5.73
N GLY A 367 0.09 13.94 -4.99
CA GLY A 367 0.05 14.01 -3.53
C GLY A 367 -0.65 15.28 -3.06
N ALA A 368 -1.19 15.26 -1.84
CA ALA A 368 -1.87 16.41 -1.26
C ALA A 368 -0.94 17.64 -1.20
N GLY A 369 -1.38 18.75 -1.77
CA GLY A 369 -0.62 20.00 -1.88
C GLY A 369 0.24 20.13 -3.14
N ALA A 370 0.44 19.06 -3.90
CA ALA A 370 1.17 19.14 -5.16
C ALA A 370 0.31 19.82 -6.26
N THR A 371 0.96 20.66 -7.05
CA THR A 371 0.32 21.38 -8.18
C THR A 371 1.20 21.22 -9.42
N PRO A 372 1.16 20.03 -10.10
CA PRO A 372 1.99 19.79 -11.27
C PRO A 372 1.64 20.74 -12.40
N ASN A 373 2.65 21.06 -13.24
CA ASN A 373 2.43 21.85 -14.44
C ASN A 373 1.71 21.01 -15.50
N VAL A 374 0.40 21.22 -15.62
CA VAL A 374 -0.49 20.47 -16.52
C VAL A 374 -0.12 20.68 -17.98
N GLU A 375 0.22 21.92 -18.39
CA GLU A 375 0.61 22.24 -19.77
C GLU A 375 1.83 21.44 -20.19
N SER A 376 2.84 21.35 -19.33
CA SER A 376 4.05 20.55 -19.57
C SER A 376 3.73 19.07 -19.74
N ILE A 377 2.84 18.51 -18.90
CA ILE A 377 2.42 17.11 -18.98
C ILE A 377 1.69 16.83 -20.29
N VAL A 378 0.73 17.69 -20.65
CA VAL A 378 -0.07 17.56 -21.89
C VAL A 378 0.83 17.68 -23.12
N THR A 379 1.73 18.67 -23.14
CA THR A 379 2.71 18.86 -24.22
C THR A 379 3.59 17.63 -24.37
N ALA A 380 4.11 17.09 -23.28
CA ALA A 380 4.92 15.87 -23.30
C ALA A 380 4.15 14.67 -23.84
N LEU A 381 2.91 14.45 -23.41
CA LEU A 381 2.07 13.37 -23.90
C LEU A 381 1.83 13.49 -25.42
N HIS A 382 1.51 14.68 -25.91
CA HIS A 382 1.24 14.91 -27.33
C HIS A 382 2.50 14.80 -28.21
N SER A 383 3.69 14.99 -27.67
CA SER A 383 4.96 14.85 -28.38
C SER A 383 5.41 13.39 -28.53
N LEU A 384 4.78 12.45 -27.80
CA LEU A 384 5.13 11.03 -27.91
C LEU A 384 4.84 10.52 -29.33
N GLU A 385 5.83 9.92 -29.96
CA GLU A 385 5.70 9.32 -31.29
C GLU A 385 4.88 8.03 -31.24
N THR A 386 4.05 7.81 -32.27
CA THR A 386 3.35 6.55 -32.46
C THR A 386 4.31 5.42 -32.78
N GLU A 387 4.05 4.25 -32.23
CA GLU A 387 4.79 3.03 -32.46
C GLU A 387 3.87 2.01 -33.15
N ASN A 388 4.45 1.02 -33.84
CA ASN A 388 3.67 -0.14 -34.29
C ASN A 388 3.39 -1.05 -33.10
N VAL A 389 2.41 -0.66 -32.27
CA VAL A 389 2.00 -1.46 -31.11
C VAL A 389 1.11 -2.58 -31.61
N SER A 390 1.55 -3.83 -31.47
CA SER A 390 0.61 -4.95 -31.49
C SER A 390 -0.35 -4.76 -30.33
N ALA A 391 -1.66 -4.89 -30.55
CA ALA A 391 -2.66 -4.80 -29.48
C ALA A 391 -2.19 -5.60 -28.27
N SER A 392 -2.33 -5.02 -27.09
CA SER A 392 -1.93 -5.68 -25.83
C SER A 392 -2.61 -7.05 -25.75
N VAL A 393 -1.82 -8.08 -25.51
CA VAL A 393 -2.37 -9.43 -25.31
C VAL A 393 -3.19 -9.39 -24.02
N ALA A 394 -4.46 -9.81 -24.11
CA ALA A 394 -5.33 -9.88 -22.95
C ALA A 394 -4.68 -10.73 -21.85
N LEU A 395 -4.70 -10.20 -20.62
CA LEU A 395 -4.09 -10.83 -19.45
C LEU A 395 -5.00 -11.97 -18.96
N ASP A 396 -4.80 -13.16 -19.47
CA ASP A 396 -5.58 -14.34 -19.07
C ASP A 396 -4.91 -14.99 -17.86
N LEU A 397 -5.30 -14.54 -16.65
CA LEU A 397 -4.75 -15.06 -15.42
C LEU A 397 -5.17 -16.52 -15.22
N PRO A 398 -4.22 -17.47 -15.06
CA PRO A 398 -4.55 -18.85 -14.79
C PRO A 398 -5.23 -18.98 -13.43
N ALA A 399 -6.11 -19.95 -13.31
CA ALA A 399 -6.70 -20.30 -12.02
C ALA A 399 -5.59 -20.77 -11.05
N PRO A 400 -5.67 -20.40 -9.76
CA PRO A 400 -4.72 -20.91 -8.78
C PRO A 400 -4.87 -22.40 -8.61
N GLY A 401 -3.76 -23.04 -8.30
CA GLY A 401 -3.77 -24.46 -7.96
C GLY A 401 -4.44 -24.73 -6.60
N LYS A 402 -4.68 -26.00 -6.32
CA LYS A 402 -5.26 -26.43 -5.05
C LYS A 402 -4.32 -26.10 -3.89
N THR A 403 -4.87 -25.56 -2.80
CA THR A 403 -4.13 -25.34 -1.55
C THR A 403 -3.97 -26.66 -0.78
N HIS A 404 -2.75 -27.07 -0.51
CA HIS A 404 -2.42 -28.31 0.21
C HIS A 404 -2.02 -28.07 1.65
N MET A 405 -1.45 -26.90 1.97
CA MET A 405 -1.02 -26.53 3.30
C MET A 405 -1.11 -25.02 3.52
N THR A 406 -0.92 -24.56 4.75
CA THR A 406 -0.90 -23.13 5.04
C THR A 406 0.30 -22.44 4.41
N VAL A 407 0.18 -21.11 4.18
CA VAL A 407 1.31 -20.29 3.71
C VAL A 407 2.52 -20.46 4.62
N ARG A 408 2.31 -20.52 5.95
CA ARG A 408 3.38 -20.73 6.93
C ARG A 408 4.08 -22.06 6.75
N ASP A 409 3.34 -23.17 6.67
CA ASP A 409 3.93 -24.51 6.61
C ASP A 409 4.79 -24.66 5.35
N ALA A 410 4.33 -24.10 4.22
CA ALA A 410 5.11 -24.08 2.98
C ALA A 410 6.35 -23.17 3.09
N TYR A 411 6.21 -21.99 3.73
CA TYR A 411 7.28 -21.00 3.84
C TYR A 411 8.42 -21.45 4.77
N VAL A 412 8.10 -22.08 5.92
CA VAL A 412 9.11 -22.53 6.91
C VAL A 412 9.55 -23.99 6.71
N GLY A 413 8.87 -24.73 5.83
CA GLY A 413 9.16 -26.12 5.52
C GLY A 413 10.50 -26.33 4.83
N ARG A 414 10.91 -27.58 4.68
CA ARG A 414 12.05 -27.93 3.83
C ARG A 414 11.70 -27.66 2.38
N THR A 415 12.61 -27.03 1.65
CA THR A 415 12.38 -26.66 0.25
C THR A 415 13.57 -27.07 -0.62
N GLU A 416 13.28 -27.31 -1.89
CA GLU A 416 14.26 -27.50 -2.95
C GLU A 416 13.92 -26.64 -4.17
N VAL A 417 14.89 -26.38 -5.01
CA VAL A 417 14.71 -25.68 -6.29
C VAL A 417 14.74 -26.74 -7.40
N VAL A 418 13.70 -26.77 -8.20
CA VAL A 418 13.52 -27.74 -9.29
C VAL A 418 13.31 -27.01 -10.61
N SER A 419 13.47 -27.70 -11.73
CA SER A 419 13.14 -27.19 -13.05
C SER A 419 11.64 -26.88 -13.18
N ALA A 420 11.26 -26.03 -14.13
CA ALA A 420 9.85 -25.76 -14.41
C ALA A 420 9.04 -27.04 -14.75
N GLU A 421 9.66 -27.99 -15.43
CA GLU A 421 9.04 -29.29 -15.77
C GLU A 421 8.79 -30.14 -14.51
N ASP A 422 9.78 -30.24 -13.62
CA ASP A 422 9.68 -31.00 -12.37
C ASP A 422 8.82 -30.31 -11.30
N ALA A 423 8.51 -29.04 -11.49
CA ALA A 423 7.66 -28.24 -10.57
C ALA A 423 6.17 -28.53 -10.75
N VAL A 424 5.73 -29.03 -11.91
CA VAL A 424 4.32 -29.32 -12.18
C VAL A 424 3.78 -30.34 -11.18
N GLY A 425 2.66 -30.01 -10.53
CA GLY A 425 2.01 -30.85 -9.50
C GLY A 425 2.70 -30.79 -8.12
N ARG A 426 3.82 -30.09 -7.99
CA ARG A 426 4.48 -29.86 -6.68
C ARG A 426 3.82 -28.67 -5.96
N VAL A 427 4.06 -28.59 -4.66
CA VAL A 427 3.55 -27.50 -3.81
C VAL A 427 4.57 -26.35 -3.77
N SER A 428 4.13 -25.16 -4.10
CA SER A 428 4.97 -23.96 -4.06
C SER A 428 5.41 -23.60 -2.64
N ALA A 429 6.64 -23.13 -2.51
CA ALA A 429 7.16 -22.49 -1.31
C ALA A 429 7.36 -20.98 -1.51
N GLU A 430 6.98 -20.42 -2.67
CA GLU A 430 7.19 -19.03 -3.05
C GLU A 430 5.87 -18.35 -3.41
N SER A 431 5.82 -17.01 -3.20
CA SER A 431 4.76 -16.15 -3.71
C SER A 431 5.23 -15.52 -5.01
N LEU A 432 4.55 -15.82 -6.12
CA LEU A 432 4.87 -15.31 -7.45
C LEU A 432 3.73 -14.49 -7.99
N ALA A 433 4.02 -13.26 -8.44
CA ALA A 433 3.03 -12.37 -9.03
C ALA A 433 3.57 -11.71 -10.30
N ALA A 434 2.80 -11.81 -11.38
CA ALA A 434 3.02 -11.02 -12.58
C ALA A 434 2.68 -9.55 -12.32
N TYR A 435 3.52 -8.64 -12.75
CA TYR A 435 3.31 -7.19 -12.65
C TYR A 435 3.28 -6.55 -14.04
N PRO A 436 2.20 -5.87 -14.39
CA PRO A 436 0.90 -5.80 -13.75
C PRO A 436 0.09 -7.12 -13.87
N PRO A 437 -1.04 -7.33 -13.19
CA PRO A 437 -1.71 -6.44 -12.23
C PRO A 437 -1.21 -6.57 -10.78
N GLY A 438 -0.26 -7.47 -10.51
CA GLY A 438 0.28 -7.67 -9.17
C GLY A 438 -0.55 -8.61 -8.27
N ILE A 439 -1.52 -9.33 -8.83
CA ILE A 439 -2.24 -10.38 -8.11
C ILE A 439 -1.35 -11.62 -8.02
N PRO A 440 -1.16 -12.22 -6.85
CA PRO A 440 -0.39 -13.46 -6.77
C PRO A 440 -0.98 -14.58 -7.64
N ASN A 441 -0.21 -15.01 -8.64
CA ASN A 441 -0.55 -16.16 -9.49
C ASN A 441 -0.32 -17.48 -8.76
N LEU A 442 0.67 -17.48 -7.84
CA LEU A 442 1.05 -18.62 -7.05
C LEU A 442 1.40 -18.16 -5.64
N LEU A 443 0.90 -18.88 -4.65
CA LEU A 443 1.19 -18.65 -3.23
C LEU A 443 1.86 -19.87 -2.60
N PRO A 444 2.64 -19.68 -1.52
CA PRO A 444 3.17 -20.82 -0.77
C PRO A 444 2.02 -21.71 -0.28
N GLY A 445 2.16 -23.01 -0.49
CA GLY A 445 1.14 -24.00 -0.13
C GLY A 445 0.17 -24.36 -1.26
N GLU A 446 0.22 -23.67 -2.40
CA GLU A 446 -0.58 -23.99 -3.59
C GLU A 446 0.17 -24.95 -4.53
N GLU A 447 -0.57 -25.78 -5.22
CA GLU A 447 -0.07 -26.67 -6.27
C GLU A 447 0.30 -25.86 -7.52
N ILE A 448 1.43 -26.18 -8.10
CA ILE A 448 1.95 -25.53 -9.30
C ILE A 448 1.35 -26.22 -10.53
N SER A 449 0.53 -25.51 -11.30
CA SER A 449 0.00 -26.03 -12.56
C SER A 449 0.89 -25.65 -13.75
N ALA A 450 0.79 -26.44 -14.84
CA ALA A 450 1.50 -26.14 -16.08
C ALA A 450 1.05 -24.80 -16.68
N GLU A 451 -0.22 -24.43 -16.51
CA GLU A 451 -0.78 -23.16 -16.97
C GLU A 451 -0.17 -21.97 -16.24
N VAL A 452 0.01 -22.07 -14.90
CA VAL A 452 0.68 -21.03 -14.09
C VAL A 452 2.13 -20.87 -14.52
N ILE A 453 2.87 -21.95 -14.72
CA ILE A 453 4.25 -21.91 -15.21
C ILE A 453 4.32 -21.23 -16.57
N GLY A 454 3.50 -21.65 -17.52
CA GLY A 454 3.47 -21.09 -18.88
C GLY A 454 3.17 -19.59 -18.88
N PHE A 455 2.21 -19.17 -18.07
CA PHE A 455 1.87 -17.74 -17.89
C PHE A 455 3.03 -16.93 -17.31
N LEU A 456 3.66 -17.41 -16.23
CA LEU A 456 4.79 -16.71 -15.59
C LEU A 456 6.00 -16.62 -16.52
N GLN A 457 6.32 -17.70 -17.25
CA GLN A 457 7.40 -17.71 -18.26
C GLN A 457 7.11 -16.76 -19.42
N ALA A 458 5.88 -16.72 -19.91
CA ALA A 458 5.46 -15.80 -20.96
C ALA A 458 5.58 -14.34 -20.48
N THR A 459 5.16 -14.07 -19.26
CA THR A 459 5.29 -12.75 -18.62
C THR A 459 6.75 -12.35 -18.48
N ALA A 460 7.61 -13.23 -17.96
CA ALA A 460 9.04 -12.94 -17.78
C ALA A 460 9.78 -12.66 -19.10
N LYS A 461 9.33 -13.26 -20.22
CA LYS A 461 9.89 -13.05 -21.56
C LYS A 461 9.32 -11.83 -22.29
N ALA A 462 8.18 -11.30 -21.81
CA ALA A 462 7.55 -10.15 -22.47
C ALA A 462 8.39 -8.88 -22.29
N PRO A 463 8.43 -7.98 -23.30
CA PRO A 463 9.04 -6.67 -23.14
C PRO A 463 8.40 -5.95 -21.93
N PHE A 464 9.22 -5.51 -20.98
CA PHE A 464 8.78 -4.91 -19.70
C PHE A 464 7.96 -5.82 -18.77
N GLY A 465 7.83 -7.11 -19.11
CA GLY A 465 7.23 -8.08 -18.23
C GLY A 465 8.08 -8.29 -16.97
N ASN A 466 7.45 -8.32 -15.81
CA ASN A 466 8.11 -8.53 -14.52
C ASN A 466 7.31 -9.57 -13.72
N VAL A 467 8.01 -10.59 -13.21
CA VAL A 467 7.47 -11.52 -12.23
C VAL A 467 8.17 -11.26 -10.90
N ARG A 468 7.43 -10.82 -9.91
CA ARG A 468 7.95 -10.62 -8.57
C ARG A 468 8.05 -11.95 -7.84
N GLY A 469 9.19 -12.19 -7.20
CA GLY A 469 9.53 -13.47 -6.54
C GLY A 469 10.21 -14.44 -7.51
N GLY A 470 10.46 -15.65 -7.06
CA GLY A 470 10.97 -16.75 -7.87
C GLY A 470 12.45 -17.07 -7.71
N ALA A 471 12.77 -18.34 -7.94
CA ALA A 471 14.12 -18.88 -7.84
C ALA A 471 14.99 -18.51 -9.06
N SER A 472 14.38 -18.11 -10.20
CA SER A 472 15.07 -17.61 -11.40
C SER A 472 14.27 -16.49 -12.08
N GLU A 473 14.96 -15.52 -12.67
CA GLU A 473 14.36 -14.37 -13.34
C GLU A 473 13.53 -14.75 -14.59
N ASP A 474 13.93 -15.81 -15.28
CA ASP A 474 13.26 -16.32 -16.49
C ASP A 474 12.15 -17.35 -16.20
N MET A 475 11.87 -17.62 -14.92
CA MET A 475 10.93 -18.65 -14.48
C MET A 475 11.28 -20.06 -15.00
N ALA A 476 12.56 -20.37 -15.19
CA ALA A 476 13.02 -21.72 -15.55
C ALA A 476 13.11 -22.65 -14.32
N ALA A 477 13.13 -22.10 -13.11
CA ALA A 477 13.22 -22.85 -11.87
C ALA A 477 12.23 -22.30 -10.82
N PHE A 478 11.72 -23.22 -9.98
CA PHE A 478 10.74 -22.94 -8.94
C PHE A 478 11.17 -23.55 -7.61
N ARG A 479 10.91 -22.84 -6.52
CA ARG A 479 11.12 -23.37 -5.18
C ARG A 479 9.86 -24.09 -4.72
N VAL A 480 10.03 -25.37 -4.38
CA VAL A 480 8.92 -26.26 -3.98
C VAL A 480 9.17 -26.81 -2.58
N VAL A 481 8.10 -27.22 -1.92
CA VAL A 481 8.16 -27.94 -0.65
C VAL A 481 8.63 -29.37 -0.91
N CYS A 482 9.58 -29.89 -0.03
CA CYS A 482 10.12 -31.27 -0.13
C CYS A 482 9.10 -32.32 0.28
#